data_8bf47ea78fc08a7765f361a0929268f0
#
_entry.id   8bf47ea78fc08a7765f361a0929268f0
#
_cell.length_a   1.000
_cell.length_b   1.000
_cell.length_c   1.000
_cell.angle_alpha   90.00
_cell.angle_beta   90.00
_cell.angle_gamma   90.00
#
_symmetry.space_group_name_H-M   'P 1'
#
loop_
_entity.id
_entity.type
_entity.pdbx_description
1 polymer ?
#
loop_
_entity_poly.entity_id
_entity_poly.type
_entity_poly.pdbx_seq_one_letter_code
_entity_poly.pdbx_strand_id
1 'polypeptide(L)'
;MPRRRVSMGAYTDYSPALMTDMYEYTMLDACLKDGTADRKCVFEVFTRHLPEGRRYGVVAGTGRILDALEHFHLSEGDLKFLSDRKVVSPETIKWLENFRFSGTIKGYREGEMFFPNSPILQVEGTFGECTLLETLILSVLNYDSAVASAASRMVSAAKDRPCMDMGGRRTNEWAAVAAARAAVVGGFKGTANLLAAQIYGLKAIGTAAHCFTLVHDDERQAFRSQIAALGENTTLLVDTYNIEEAVKTAVEVAGPQLGGVRIDSGDLASLAQRVRNQLDALGATNTKITVTNDLDEYALAALQTAPVDSYGVGTMLVTGSGAPTCAMVYKLTEREGADGVMTPVAKKSKNKATVPGRKLAFRSYEYNLADCEHIISGSEKALAAYQPNPEWKNLLVDYVDHGTIDPQYQGHDAIMAAHEYRAKALAELPITAQSLMKGEPVIPTETTVL
;
A
#
# COMPACT_ATOMS: atom_id res chain seq x y z
N MET A 1 25.84 5.79 -21.94
CA MET A 1 24.56 6.41 -22.27
C MET A 1 23.85 6.66 -20.95
N PRO A 2 23.44 7.88 -20.63
CA PRO A 2 22.66 8.10 -19.40
C PRO A 2 21.35 7.34 -19.55
N ARG A 3 21.06 6.46 -18.58
CA ARG A 3 19.74 5.83 -18.46
C ARG A 3 18.73 6.97 -18.38
N ARG A 4 17.90 7.16 -19.40
CA ARG A 4 16.69 7.96 -19.28
C ARG A 4 15.97 7.41 -18.04
N ARG A 5 15.82 8.25 -17.00
CA ARG A 5 14.81 8.02 -15.99
C ARG A 5 13.50 7.90 -16.79
N VAL A 6 12.98 6.70 -16.91
CA VAL A 6 11.61 6.51 -17.33
C VAL A 6 10.84 6.99 -16.10
N SER A 7 10.43 8.24 -16.10
CA SER A 7 9.41 8.78 -15.22
C SER A 7 8.14 8.03 -15.61
N MET A 8 7.88 6.95 -14.95
CA MET A 8 6.74 6.09 -15.24
C MET A 8 5.88 5.97 -14.00
N GLY A 9 5.40 7.11 -13.51
CA GLY A 9 4.20 7.11 -12.73
C GLY A 9 3.00 6.75 -13.64
N ALA A 10 1.94 6.19 -13.06
CA ALA A 10 0.67 5.97 -13.75
C ALA A 10 0.07 7.27 -14.36
N TYR A 11 0.74 8.39 -14.22
CA TYR A 11 0.33 9.75 -14.57
C TYR A 11 1.08 10.35 -15.77
N THR A 12 1.82 9.56 -16.57
CA THR A 12 2.54 10.13 -17.72
C THR A 12 1.64 10.78 -18.77
N ASP A 13 0.40 10.30 -18.88
CA ASP A 13 -0.58 10.78 -19.85
C ASP A 13 -1.76 11.54 -19.20
N TYR A 14 -1.89 11.51 -17.87
CA TYR A 14 -2.98 12.13 -17.12
C TYR A 14 -2.44 12.87 -15.90
N SER A 15 -2.84 14.13 -15.76
CA SER A 15 -2.69 14.81 -14.48
C SER A 15 -3.68 14.24 -13.46
N PRO A 16 -3.29 14.01 -12.19
CA PRO A 16 -4.23 13.59 -11.16
C PRO A 16 -5.17 14.70 -10.69
N ALA A 17 -5.01 15.93 -11.17
CA ALA A 17 -5.72 17.10 -10.67
C ALA A 17 -7.26 16.97 -10.75
N LEU A 18 -7.78 16.27 -11.77
CA LEU A 18 -9.23 16.01 -11.87
C LEU A 18 -9.66 14.66 -11.25
N MET A 19 -8.75 13.90 -10.64
CA MET A 19 -9.10 12.70 -9.86
C MET A 19 -9.58 13.07 -8.45
N THR A 20 -10.60 13.91 -8.40
CA THR A 20 -11.08 14.54 -7.17
C THR A 20 -12.58 14.75 -7.18
N ASP A 21 -13.15 15.09 -6.04
CA ASP A 21 -14.55 15.47 -5.91
C ASP A 21 -14.75 16.94 -6.33
N MET A 22 -15.85 17.22 -7.02
CA MET A 22 -16.16 18.57 -7.52
C MET A 22 -16.15 19.64 -6.41
N TYR A 23 -16.51 19.27 -5.18
CA TYR A 23 -16.59 20.23 -4.08
C TYR A 23 -15.24 20.88 -3.73
N GLU A 24 -14.10 20.21 -4.00
CA GLU A 24 -12.78 20.79 -3.77
C GLU A 24 -12.58 22.03 -4.64
N TYR A 25 -12.97 21.97 -5.91
CA TYR A 25 -12.92 23.12 -6.82
C TYR A 25 -13.94 24.21 -6.48
N THR A 26 -15.15 23.83 -6.09
CA THR A 26 -16.18 24.84 -5.75
C THR A 26 -15.90 25.53 -4.43
N MET A 27 -15.28 24.85 -3.45
CA MET A 27 -14.78 25.47 -2.22
C MET A 27 -13.63 26.42 -2.53
N LEU A 28 -12.67 26.00 -3.36
CA LEU A 28 -11.58 26.86 -3.81
C LEU A 28 -12.11 28.14 -4.48
N ASP A 29 -13.09 28.03 -5.39
CA ASP A 29 -13.72 29.17 -6.07
C ASP A 29 -14.34 30.16 -5.09
N ALA A 30 -15.03 29.66 -4.06
CA ALA A 30 -15.61 30.48 -3.01
C ALA A 30 -14.53 31.18 -2.14
N CYS A 31 -13.49 30.43 -1.76
CA CYS A 31 -12.42 30.93 -0.91
C CYS A 31 -11.49 31.95 -1.64
N LEU A 32 -11.32 31.83 -2.95
CA LEU A 32 -10.62 32.83 -3.74
C LEU A 32 -11.38 34.16 -3.79
N LYS A 33 -12.73 34.11 -3.87
CA LYS A 33 -13.60 35.32 -3.88
C LYS A 33 -13.61 36.07 -2.55
N ASP A 34 -13.54 35.36 -1.44
CA ASP A 34 -13.58 35.97 -0.10
C ASP A 34 -12.17 36.18 0.52
N GLY A 35 -11.10 35.77 -0.19
CA GLY A 35 -9.71 35.91 0.24
C GLY A 35 -9.25 34.90 1.28
N THR A 36 -10.01 33.84 1.56
CA THR A 36 -9.61 32.81 2.53
C THR A 36 -8.77 31.70 1.92
N ALA A 37 -8.66 31.63 0.58
CA ALA A 37 -7.85 30.63 -0.11
C ALA A 37 -6.35 30.72 0.24
N ASP A 38 -5.84 31.92 0.52
CA ASP A 38 -4.43 32.17 0.83
C ASP A 38 -4.08 31.99 2.31
N ARG A 39 -5.07 31.72 3.19
CA ARG A 39 -4.82 31.44 4.60
C ARG A 39 -3.98 30.19 4.76
N LYS A 40 -2.94 30.27 5.58
CA LYS A 40 -2.14 29.11 5.96
C LYS A 40 -2.98 28.09 6.72
N CYS A 41 -2.80 26.84 6.41
CA CYS A 41 -3.57 25.75 6.97
C CYS A 41 -2.69 24.53 7.25
N VAL A 42 -3.12 23.72 8.21
CA VAL A 42 -2.58 22.40 8.46
C VAL A 42 -3.73 21.39 8.38
N PHE A 43 -3.59 20.43 7.50
CA PHE A 43 -4.49 19.29 7.40
C PHE A 43 -3.78 18.02 7.89
N GLU A 44 -4.55 17.07 8.40
CA GLU A 44 -4.06 15.82 8.95
C GLU A 44 -4.82 14.63 8.40
N VAL A 45 -4.10 13.57 8.04
CA VAL A 45 -4.66 12.25 7.72
C VAL A 45 -4.52 11.34 8.92
N PHE A 46 -5.62 10.76 9.36
CA PHE A 46 -5.66 9.77 10.43
C PHE A 46 -6.87 8.84 10.26
N THR A 47 -6.87 7.71 10.96
CA THR A 47 -8.07 6.88 11.13
C THR A 47 -8.57 6.93 12.57
N ARG A 48 -9.89 6.82 12.78
CA ARG A 48 -10.46 6.77 14.14
C ARG A 48 -10.48 5.37 14.72
N HIS A 49 -10.48 4.38 13.89
CA HIS A 49 -10.49 2.97 14.27
C HIS A 49 -9.84 2.15 13.14
N LEU A 50 -9.18 1.08 13.50
CA LEU A 50 -8.73 0.09 12.54
C LEU A 50 -9.94 -0.70 12.00
N PRO A 51 -9.83 -1.32 10.81
CA PRO A 51 -10.81 -2.29 10.36
C PRO A 51 -11.04 -3.39 11.40
N GLU A 52 -12.26 -3.93 11.46
CA GLU A 52 -12.66 -4.90 12.49
C GLU A 52 -11.66 -6.04 12.67
N GLY A 53 -11.22 -6.25 13.88
CA GLY A 53 -10.29 -7.30 14.25
C GLY A 53 -8.84 -7.06 13.87
N ARG A 54 -8.50 -5.96 13.22
CA ARG A 54 -7.10 -5.56 12.94
C ARG A 54 -6.47 -4.96 14.18
N ARG A 55 -5.24 -5.34 14.47
CA ARG A 55 -4.51 -4.89 15.66
C ARG A 55 -3.47 -3.82 15.37
N TYR A 56 -3.18 -3.59 14.09
CA TYR A 56 -2.34 -2.53 13.53
C TYR A 56 -2.68 -2.32 12.06
N GLY A 57 -2.28 -1.19 11.51
CA GLY A 57 -2.22 -0.94 10.08
C GLY A 57 -0.79 -0.72 9.60
N VAL A 58 -0.55 -0.79 8.31
CA VAL A 58 0.75 -0.52 7.66
C VAL A 58 0.58 0.67 6.72
N VAL A 59 1.38 1.71 6.89
CA VAL A 59 1.38 2.86 5.98
C VAL A 59 1.94 2.46 4.63
N ALA A 60 1.18 2.71 3.57
CA ALA A 60 1.61 2.55 2.19
C ALA A 60 0.91 3.55 1.27
N GLY A 61 1.56 3.91 0.17
CA GLY A 61 1.02 4.79 -0.85
C GLY A 61 1.65 6.19 -0.87
N THR A 62 2.40 6.60 0.15
CA THR A 62 3.00 7.94 0.18
C THR A 62 3.90 8.19 -1.03
N GLY A 63 4.72 7.24 -1.46
CA GLY A 63 5.54 7.38 -2.67
C GLY A 63 4.69 7.63 -3.93
N ARG A 64 3.49 7.02 -4.03
CA ARG A 64 2.55 7.30 -5.13
C ARG A 64 1.94 8.70 -5.06
N ILE A 65 1.72 9.21 -3.84
CA ILE A 65 1.27 10.60 -3.65
C ILE A 65 2.36 11.56 -4.12
N LEU A 66 3.62 11.30 -3.81
CA LEU A 66 4.74 12.13 -4.26
C LEU A 66 4.87 12.11 -5.79
N ASP A 67 4.77 10.93 -6.43
CA ASP A 67 4.74 10.80 -7.89
C ASP A 67 3.56 11.57 -8.51
N ALA A 68 2.38 11.49 -7.88
CA ALA A 68 1.19 12.22 -8.32
C ALA A 68 1.38 13.74 -8.18
N LEU A 69 2.00 14.19 -7.09
CA LEU A 69 2.25 15.60 -6.80
C LEU A 69 3.20 16.25 -7.84
N GLU A 70 4.23 15.53 -8.29
CA GLU A 70 5.10 15.97 -9.39
C GLU A 70 4.32 16.26 -10.69
N HIS A 71 3.23 15.51 -10.92
CA HIS A 71 2.39 15.60 -12.11
C HIS A 71 1.08 16.37 -11.88
N PHE A 72 0.91 16.95 -10.68
CA PHE A 72 -0.32 17.66 -10.32
C PHE A 72 -0.34 19.07 -10.95
N HIS A 73 -0.92 19.15 -12.14
CA HIS A 73 -1.15 20.39 -12.87
C HIS A 73 -2.41 20.24 -13.72
N LEU A 74 -3.03 21.33 -14.08
CA LEU A 74 -4.17 21.32 -14.99
C LEU A 74 -3.69 21.59 -16.42
N SER A 75 -4.04 20.72 -17.35
CA SER A 75 -3.82 20.95 -18.77
C SER A 75 -4.80 21.99 -19.32
N GLU A 76 -4.52 22.53 -20.52
CA GLU A 76 -5.48 23.40 -21.22
C GLU A 76 -6.85 22.73 -21.38
N GLY A 77 -6.89 21.40 -21.62
CA GLY A 77 -8.09 20.62 -21.71
C GLY A 77 -8.88 20.55 -20.40
N ASP A 78 -8.20 20.38 -19.28
CA ASP A 78 -8.80 20.35 -17.94
C ASP A 78 -9.39 21.73 -17.59
N LEU A 79 -8.64 22.79 -17.80
CA LEU A 79 -9.10 24.17 -17.58
C LEU A 79 -10.30 24.51 -18.46
N LYS A 80 -10.26 24.12 -19.73
CA LYS A 80 -11.40 24.28 -20.65
C LYS A 80 -12.63 23.50 -20.17
N PHE A 81 -12.46 22.28 -19.72
CA PHE A 81 -13.56 21.46 -19.15
C PHE A 81 -14.20 22.18 -17.95
N LEU A 82 -13.40 22.64 -16.98
CA LEU A 82 -13.89 23.36 -15.80
C LEU A 82 -14.64 24.63 -16.17
N SER A 83 -14.12 25.38 -17.15
CA SER A 83 -14.73 26.60 -17.66
C SER A 83 -16.04 26.34 -18.42
N ASP A 84 -16.03 25.43 -19.39
CA ASP A 84 -17.22 25.11 -20.22
C ASP A 84 -18.37 24.57 -19.37
N ARG A 85 -18.06 23.79 -18.33
CA ARG A 85 -19.04 23.26 -17.38
C ARG A 85 -19.40 24.23 -16.26
N LYS A 86 -18.78 25.40 -16.24
CA LYS A 86 -18.98 26.44 -15.20
C LYS A 86 -18.82 25.86 -13.79
N VAL A 87 -17.82 25.00 -13.60
CA VAL A 87 -17.50 24.43 -12.29
C VAL A 87 -16.94 25.52 -11.39
N VAL A 88 -16.11 26.38 -11.95
CA VAL A 88 -15.45 27.50 -11.25
C VAL A 88 -15.48 28.78 -12.10
N SER A 89 -15.23 29.92 -11.48
CA SER A 89 -15.19 31.23 -12.13
C SER A 89 -13.93 31.42 -12.98
N PRO A 90 -13.92 32.41 -13.90
CA PRO A 90 -12.74 32.76 -14.69
C PRO A 90 -11.51 33.12 -13.84
N GLU A 91 -11.72 33.74 -12.70
CA GLU A 91 -10.66 34.09 -11.75
C GLU A 91 -9.98 32.82 -11.21
N THR A 92 -10.75 31.82 -10.86
CA THR A 92 -10.25 30.53 -10.39
C THR A 92 -9.54 29.77 -11.51
N ILE A 93 -10.04 29.81 -12.76
CA ILE A 93 -9.32 29.23 -13.91
C ILE A 93 -7.93 29.84 -14.01
N LYS A 94 -7.81 31.16 -13.92
CA LYS A 94 -6.52 31.86 -13.98
C LYS A 94 -5.58 31.46 -12.84
N TRP A 95 -6.10 31.22 -11.63
CA TRP A 95 -5.31 30.75 -10.49
C TRP A 95 -4.81 29.33 -10.75
N LEU A 96 -5.65 28.45 -11.30
CA LEU A 96 -5.34 27.05 -11.58
C LEU A 96 -4.32 26.88 -12.73
N GLU A 97 -4.22 27.79 -13.69
CA GLU A 97 -3.26 27.75 -14.80
C GLU A 97 -1.80 27.58 -14.32
N ASN A 98 -1.47 28.20 -13.19
CA ASN A 98 -0.13 28.23 -12.64
C ASN A 98 0.00 27.40 -11.35
N PHE A 99 -1.01 26.63 -11.02
CA PHE A 99 -1.02 25.87 -9.78
C PHE A 99 0.19 24.92 -9.68
N ARG A 100 0.88 25.00 -8.57
CA ARG A 100 1.87 24.06 -8.09
C ARG A 100 1.80 24.06 -6.57
N PHE A 101 1.83 22.87 -5.97
CA PHE A 101 1.88 22.77 -4.52
C PHE A 101 3.23 23.31 -4.02
N SER A 102 3.18 24.29 -3.13
CA SER A 102 4.35 24.95 -2.55
C SER A 102 4.50 24.70 -1.03
N GLY A 103 3.65 23.87 -0.47
CA GLY A 103 3.60 23.58 0.95
C GLY A 103 4.57 22.51 1.41
N THR A 104 4.36 22.03 2.62
CA THR A 104 5.17 20.99 3.28
C THR A 104 4.32 19.77 3.60
N ILE A 105 4.88 18.57 3.43
CA ILE A 105 4.23 17.30 3.78
C ILE A 105 5.16 16.50 4.69
N LYS A 106 4.64 16.14 5.87
CA LYS A 106 5.30 15.26 6.85
C LYS A 106 4.40 14.07 7.15
N GLY A 107 4.97 12.96 7.54
CA GLY A 107 4.16 11.80 7.90
C GLY A 107 4.96 10.60 8.37
N TYR A 108 4.26 9.51 8.62
CA TYR A 108 4.85 8.22 8.93
C TYR A 108 5.54 7.64 7.69
N ARG A 109 6.68 7.00 7.87
CA ARG A 109 7.36 6.26 6.81
C ARG A 109 6.45 5.22 6.18
N GLU A 110 6.56 4.98 4.88
CA GLU A 110 5.98 3.77 4.30
C GLU A 110 6.58 2.52 4.97
N GLY A 111 5.72 1.57 5.30
CA GLY A 111 6.08 0.40 6.09
C GLY A 111 5.99 0.58 7.60
N GLU A 112 5.79 1.80 8.12
CA GLU A 112 5.56 2.02 9.55
C GLU A 112 4.16 1.51 9.97
N MET A 113 4.07 1.05 11.21
CA MET A 113 2.79 0.64 11.80
C MET A 113 2.02 1.85 12.29
N PHE A 114 0.71 1.88 12.07
CA PHE A 114 -0.17 2.93 12.59
C PHE A 114 -1.32 2.36 13.40
N PHE A 115 -1.86 3.19 14.26
CA PHE A 115 -2.94 2.90 15.18
C PHE A 115 -4.06 3.96 15.07
N PRO A 116 -5.20 3.81 15.76
CA PRO A 116 -6.21 4.85 15.76
C PRO A 116 -5.64 6.19 16.24
N ASN A 117 -5.96 7.27 15.52
CA ASN A 117 -5.52 8.65 15.73
C ASN A 117 -4.02 8.92 15.49
N SER A 118 -3.25 7.97 14.94
CA SER A 118 -1.91 8.27 14.43
C SER A 118 -1.97 9.37 13.35
N PRO A 119 -1.19 10.45 13.42
CA PRO A 119 -1.11 11.48 12.38
C PRO A 119 -0.29 10.98 11.19
N ILE A 120 -0.91 10.13 10.37
CA ILE A 120 -0.25 9.38 9.27
C ILE A 120 0.41 10.33 8.28
N LEU A 121 -0.27 11.45 7.98
CA LEU A 121 0.24 12.50 7.11
C LEU A 121 -0.25 13.88 7.59
N GLN A 122 0.61 14.88 7.56
CA GLN A 122 0.28 16.28 7.78
C GLN A 122 0.66 17.07 6.53
N VAL A 123 -0.28 17.89 6.04
CA VAL A 123 -0.12 18.74 4.85
C VAL A 123 -0.27 20.19 5.28
N GLU A 124 0.77 20.97 5.07
CA GLU A 124 0.83 22.37 5.41
C GLU A 124 0.97 23.22 4.13
N GLY A 125 0.17 24.24 3.98
CA GLY A 125 0.18 25.14 2.83
C GLY A 125 -0.94 26.16 2.95
N THR A 126 -1.30 26.81 1.84
CA THR A 126 -2.52 27.62 1.79
C THR A 126 -3.75 26.72 1.75
N PHE A 127 -4.91 27.23 2.17
CA PHE A 127 -6.15 26.48 2.12
C PHE A 127 -6.45 26.02 0.68
N GLY A 128 -6.25 26.89 -0.30
CA GLY A 128 -6.46 26.59 -1.71
C GLY A 128 -5.58 25.43 -2.22
N GLU A 129 -4.31 25.39 -1.80
CA GLU A 129 -3.41 24.28 -2.17
C GLU A 129 -3.80 22.96 -1.49
N CYS A 130 -4.01 23.01 -0.17
CA CYS A 130 -4.25 21.81 0.60
C CYS A 130 -5.62 21.16 0.30
N THR A 131 -6.65 21.96 -0.02
CA THR A 131 -7.99 21.41 -0.29
C THR A 131 -8.04 20.58 -1.58
N LEU A 132 -7.24 20.91 -2.60
CA LEU A 132 -7.18 20.16 -3.86
C LEU A 132 -6.50 18.78 -3.73
N LEU A 133 -5.87 18.48 -2.61
CA LEU A 133 -5.16 17.23 -2.39
C LEU A 133 -5.97 16.19 -1.59
N GLU A 134 -7.13 16.55 -1.04
CA GLU A 134 -7.90 15.68 -0.14
C GLU A 134 -8.21 14.33 -0.75
N THR A 135 -8.92 14.32 -1.87
CA THR A 135 -9.37 13.06 -2.50
C THR A 135 -8.19 12.25 -3.04
N LEU A 136 -7.18 12.88 -3.62
CA LEU A 136 -5.97 12.20 -4.09
C LEU A 136 -5.27 11.47 -2.95
N ILE A 137 -4.98 12.18 -1.86
CA ILE A 137 -4.29 11.64 -0.69
C ILE A 137 -5.10 10.50 -0.07
N LEU A 138 -6.40 10.71 0.13
CA LEU A 138 -7.25 9.70 0.78
C LEU A 138 -7.47 8.46 -0.07
N SER A 139 -7.68 8.60 -1.38
CA SER A 139 -7.87 7.46 -2.28
C SER A 139 -6.63 6.55 -2.31
N VAL A 140 -5.45 7.15 -2.32
CA VAL A 140 -4.19 6.41 -2.31
C VAL A 140 -3.94 5.77 -0.94
N LEU A 141 -3.89 6.54 0.14
CA LEU A 141 -3.53 6.02 1.46
C LEU A 141 -4.53 4.98 1.98
N ASN A 142 -5.83 5.19 1.76
CA ASN A 142 -6.85 4.23 2.19
C ASN A 142 -6.69 2.86 1.54
N TYR A 143 -6.49 2.81 0.23
CA TYR A 143 -6.39 1.56 -0.50
C TYR A 143 -5.02 0.89 -0.32
N ASP A 144 -3.95 1.63 -0.55
CA ASP A 144 -2.59 1.07 -0.47
C ASP A 144 -2.28 0.57 0.95
N SER A 145 -2.68 1.32 1.98
CA SER A 145 -2.48 0.87 3.37
C SER A 145 -3.35 -0.33 3.75
N ALA A 146 -4.56 -0.44 3.19
CA ALA A 146 -5.41 -1.63 3.39
C ALA A 146 -4.77 -2.89 2.79
N VAL A 147 -4.27 -2.79 1.55
CA VAL A 147 -3.57 -3.89 0.87
C VAL A 147 -2.28 -4.25 1.60
N ALA A 148 -1.45 -3.26 1.98
CA ALA A 148 -0.19 -3.49 2.70
C ALA A 148 -0.43 -4.12 4.08
N SER A 149 -1.49 -3.70 4.79
CA SER A 149 -1.88 -4.28 6.08
C SER A 149 -2.33 -5.73 5.94
N ALA A 150 -3.12 -6.06 4.92
CA ALA A 150 -3.50 -7.45 4.62
C ALA A 150 -2.27 -8.29 4.25
N ALA A 151 -1.42 -7.76 3.37
CA ALA A 151 -0.17 -8.42 2.96
C ALA A 151 0.74 -8.71 4.16
N SER A 152 0.90 -7.75 5.08
CA SER A 152 1.71 -7.92 6.29
C SER A 152 1.20 -9.06 7.19
N ARG A 153 -0.12 -9.19 7.35
CA ARG A 153 -0.74 -10.31 8.09
C ARG A 153 -0.53 -11.65 7.37
N MET A 154 -0.69 -11.67 6.05
CA MET A 154 -0.45 -12.85 5.22
C MET A 154 1.01 -13.33 5.32
N VAL A 155 1.96 -12.41 5.23
CA VAL A 155 3.40 -12.73 5.37
C VAL A 155 3.71 -13.26 6.78
N SER A 156 3.11 -12.68 7.83
CA SER A 156 3.26 -13.18 9.20
C SER A 156 2.70 -14.60 9.33
N ALA A 157 1.56 -14.90 8.71
CA ALA A 157 0.97 -16.24 8.68
C ALA A 157 1.79 -17.22 7.85
N ALA A 158 2.37 -16.77 6.74
CA ALA A 158 3.21 -17.57 5.85
C ALA A 158 4.62 -17.87 6.42
N LYS A 159 5.07 -17.10 7.43
CA LYS A 159 6.42 -17.19 8.02
C LYS A 159 7.52 -17.06 6.97
N ASP A 160 8.37 -18.09 6.81
CA ASP A 160 9.52 -18.07 5.89
C ASP A 160 9.15 -18.31 4.42
N ARG A 161 7.88 -18.67 4.14
CA ARG A 161 7.43 -18.99 2.80
C ARG A 161 7.01 -17.74 2.05
N PRO A 162 7.58 -17.47 0.86
CA PRO A 162 7.25 -16.27 0.11
C PRO A 162 5.81 -16.24 -0.38
N CYS A 163 5.17 -15.07 -0.24
CA CYS A 163 3.88 -14.75 -0.84
C CYS A 163 4.09 -13.93 -2.12
N MET A 164 3.30 -14.21 -3.15
CA MET A 164 3.31 -13.58 -4.45
C MET A 164 1.93 -12.98 -4.76
N ASP A 165 1.90 -11.77 -5.32
CA ASP A 165 0.65 -11.15 -5.78
C ASP A 165 0.20 -11.78 -7.10
N MET A 166 -1.01 -12.33 -7.09
CA MET A 166 -1.73 -12.87 -8.26
C MET A 166 -3.15 -12.26 -8.36
N GLY A 167 -3.36 -11.08 -7.77
CA GLY A 167 -4.66 -10.43 -7.64
C GLY A 167 -5.12 -9.60 -8.84
N GLY A 168 -4.31 -9.45 -9.88
CA GLY A 168 -4.57 -8.53 -10.99
C GLY A 168 -5.90 -8.75 -11.73
N ARG A 169 -6.48 -9.96 -11.68
CA ARG A 169 -7.79 -10.30 -12.27
C ARG A 169 -8.98 -10.09 -11.33
N ARG A 170 -8.76 -9.60 -10.12
CA ARG A 170 -9.74 -9.58 -9.02
C ARG A 170 -10.09 -8.18 -8.54
N THR A 171 -9.54 -7.16 -9.19
CA THR A 171 -9.84 -5.75 -8.91
C THR A 171 -9.78 -4.94 -10.21
N ASN A 172 -10.04 -3.63 -10.13
CA ASN A 172 -9.87 -2.72 -11.27
C ASN A 172 -8.40 -2.73 -11.73
N GLU A 173 -8.16 -2.58 -13.04
CA GLU A 173 -6.82 -2.70 -13.66
C GLU A 173 -5.79 -1.75 -13.08
N TRP A 174 -6.16 -0.49 -12.78
CA TRP A 174 -5.26 0.47 -12.15
C TRP A 174 -5.09 0.21 -10.66
N ALA A 175 -6.15 -0.22 -9.97
CA ALA A 175 -6.05 -0.68 -8.58
C ALA A 175 -5.14 -1.91 -8.46
N ALA A 176 -5.10 -2.80 -9.46
CA ALA A 176 -4.17 -3.94 -9.48
C ALA A 176 -2.70 -3.49 -9.53
N VAL A 177 -2.39 -2.42 -10.27
CA VAL A 177 -1.03 -1.83 -10.30
C VAL A 177 -0.65 -1.25 -8.94
N ALA A 178 -1.58 -0.53 -8.30
CA ALA A 178 -1.39 0.01 -6.95
C ALA A 178 -1.23 -1.09 -5.90
N ALA A 179 -2.11 -2.12 -5.95
CA ALA A 179 -2.07 -3.26 -5.04
C ALA A 179 -0.75 -4.02 -5.10
N ALA A 180 -0.19 -4.21 -6.29
CA ALA A 180 1.10 -4.88 -6.47
C ALA A 180 2.24 -4.16 -5.72
N ARG A 181 2.29 -2.81 -5.81
CA ARG A 181 3.25 -2.00 -5.07
C ARG A 181 3.03 -2.11 -3.55
N ALA A 182 1.79 -1.92 -3.12
CA ALA A 182 1.43 -1.98 -1.72
C ALA A 182 1.68 -3.37 -1.10
N ALA A 183 1.44 -4.44 -1.86
CA ALA A 183 1.75 -5.81 -1.44
C ALA A 183 3.24 -6.00 -1.18
N VAL A 184 4.12 -5.44 -2.03
CA VAL A 184 5.58 -5.51 -1.82
C VAL A 184 5.97 -4.72 -0.57
N VAL A 185 5.44 -3.51 -0.35
CA VAL A 185 5.62 -2.79 0.93
C VAL A 185 5.16 -3.66 2.11
N GLY A 186 4.02 -4.35 1.98
CA GLY A 186 3.47 -5.28 2.96
C GLY A 186 4.25 -6.60 3.14
N GLY A 187 5.30 -6.84 2.33
CA GLY A 187 6.21 -7.98 2.50
C GLY A 187 6.16 -9.04 1.42
N PHE A 188 5.31 -8.92 0.41
CA PHE A 188 5.27 -9.84 -0.74
C PHE A 188 6.55 -9.74 -1.57
N LYS A 189 6.91 -10.82 -2.25
CA LYS A 189 8.21 -10.94 -2.96
C LYS A 189 8.13 -10.65 -4.47
N GLY A 190 6.93 -10.44 -5.01
CA GLY A 190 6.73 -10.13 -6.42
C GLY A 190 5.27 -10.10 -6.81
N THR A 191 5.00 -9.78 -8.06
CA THR A 191 3.67 -9.62 -8.63
C THR A 191 3.54 -10.26 -10.00
N ALA A 192 2.36 -10.75 -10.35
CA ALA A 192 2.03 -11.19 -11.70
C ALA A 192 1.68 -10.01 -12.63
N ASN A 193 1.56 -8.77 -12.12
CA ASN A 193 1.22 -7.59 -12.90
C ASN A 193 2.46 -7.01 -13.58
N LEU A 194 2.55 -7.16 -14.90
CA LEU A 194 3.71 -6.70 -15.68
C LEU A 194 3.86 -5.17 -15.69
N LEU A 195 2.75 -4.42 -15.69
CA LEU A 195 2.83 -2.96 -15.66
C LEU A 195 3.37 -2.46 -14.32
N ALA A 196 2.92 -3.04 -13.21
CA ALA A 196 3.48 -2.73 -11.90
C ALA A 196 4.97 -3.09 -11.80
N ALA A 197 5.35 -4.26 -12.35
CA ALA A 197 6.76 -4.67 -12.41
C ALA A 197 7.60 -3.67 -13.22
N GLN A 198 7.07 -3.16 -14.33
CA GLN A 198 7.74 -2.17 -15.18
C GLN A 198 7.86 -0.81 -14.48
N ILE A 199 6.74 -0.28 -13.94
CA ILE A 199 6.69 1.06 -13.33
C ILE A 199 7.58 1.13 -12.08
N TYR A 200 7.47 0.13 -11.21
CA TYR A 200 8.10 0.14 -9.89
C TYR A 200 9.36 -0.72 -9.79
N GLY A 201 9.79 -1.35 -10.89
CA GLY A 201 10.96 -2.23 -10.88
C GLY A 201 10.77 -3.52 -10.06
N LEU A 202 9.52 -3.95 -9.84
CA LEU A 202 9.22 -5.12 -9.01
C LEU A 202 9.55 -6.42 -9.73
N LYS A 203 9.75 -7.49 -8.96
CA LYS A 203 9.96 -8.83 -9.50
C LYS A 203 8.66 -9.34 -10.15
N ALA A 204 8.68 -9.48 -11.48
CA ALA A 204 7.60 -10.14 -12.19
C ALA A 204 7.64 -11.65 -11.96
N ILE A 205 6.47 -12.25 -11.71
CA ILE A 205 6.30 -13.68 -11.57
C ILE A 205 5.16 -14.18 -12.47
N GLY A 206 5.22 -15.44 -12.83
CA GLY A 206 4.17 -16.08 -13.62
C GLY A 206 4.60 -17.45 -14.07
N THR A 207 3.62 -18.29 -14.35
CA THR A 207 3.83 -19.65 -14.86
C THR A 207 2.93 -19.89 -16.08
N ALA A 208 1.87 -20.68 -15.93
CA ALA A 208 0.87 -20.93 -16.95
C ALA A 208 -0.53 -20.90 -16.33
N ALA A 209 -1.55 -20.77 -17.16
CA ALA A 209 -2.95 -20.99 -16.79
C ALA A 209 -3.43 -22.32 -17.38
N HIS A 210 -4.55 -22.85 -16.87
CA HIS A 210 -5.13 -24.11 -17.37
C HIS A 210 -5.41 -24.11 -18.86
N CYS A 211 -5.79 -22.95 -19.44
CA CYS A 211 -6.00 -22.81 -20.88
C CYS A 211 -4.74 -23.11 -21.71
N PHE A 212 -3.55 -22.94 -21.16
CA PHE A 212 -2.30 -23.33 -21.82
C PHE A 212 -2.20 -24.86 -21.98
N THR A 213 -2.56 -25.61 -20.94
CA THR A 213 -2.64 -27.08 -21.04
C THR A 213 -3.74 -27.50 -22.00
N LEU A 214 -4.91 -26.86 -21.92
CA LEU A 214 -6.09 -27.19 -22.72
C LEU A 214 -5.96 -26.91 -24.22
N VAL A 215 -5.07 -26.01 -24.63
CA VAL A 215 -4.82 -25.73 -26.06
C VAL A 215 -3.91 -26.74 -26.73
N HIS A 216 -3.19 -27.56 -25.96
CA HIS A 216 -2.37 -28.66 -26.45
C HIS A 216 -3.17 -29.97 -26.52
N ASP A 217 -2.75 -30.90 -27.36
CA ASP A 217 -3.43 -32.19 -27.52
C ASP A 217 -3.36 -33.05 -26.25
N ASP A 218 -2.29 -32.90 -25.47
CA ASP A 218 -2.13 -33.55 -24.17
C ASP A 218 -1.24 -32.71 -23.23
N GLU A 219 -1.28 -33.05 -21.96
CA GLU A 219 -0.54 -32.36 -20.89
C GLU A 219 0.98 -32.50 -21.03
N ARG A 220 1.47 -33.63 -21.55
CA ARG A 220 2.88 -33.87 -21.82
C ARG A 220 3.43 -32.89 -22.86
N GLN A 221 2.65 -32.63 -23.90
CA GLN A 221 3.01 -31.66 -24.96
C GLN A 221 3.06 -30.24 -24.37
N ALA A 222 2.08 -29.87 -23.54
CA ALA A 222 2.08 -28.59 -22.84
C ALA A 222 3.32 -28.39 -21.96
N PHE A 223 3.68 -29.39 -21.16
CA PHE A 223 4.87 -29.34 -20.30
C PHE A 223 6.17 -29.23 -21.10
N ARG A 224 6.32 -30.02 -22.18
CA ARG A 224 7.47 -29.89 -23.09
C ARG A 224 7.58 -28.50 -23.68
N SER A 225 6.46 -27.94 -24.13
CA SER A 225 6.41 -26.60 -24.72
C SER A 225 6.82 -25.53 -23.69
N GLN A 226 6.33 -25.61 -22.46
CA GLN A 226 6.70 -24.66 -21.40
C GLN A 226 8.19 -24.78 -21.02
N ILE A 227 8.70 -25.99 -20.87
CA ILE A 227 10.11 -26.21 -20.55
C ILE A 227 11.03 -25.74 -21.67
N ALA A 228 10.66 -25.98 -22.94
CA ALA A 228 11.40 -25.48 -24.08
C ALA A 228 11.51 -23.93 -24.11
N ALA A 229 10.47 -23.24 -23.65
CA ALA A 229 10.42 -21.79 -23.59
C ALA A 229 11.10 -21.18 -22.36
N LEU A 230 10.96 -21.81 -21.19
CA LEU A 230 11.32 -21.23 -19.88
C LEU A 230 12.43 -21.99 -19.13
N GLY A 231 12.84 -23.16 -19.64
CA GLY A 231 13.82 -24.03 -19.00
C GLY A 231 13.23 -24.92 -17.91
N GLU A 232 14.03 -25.85 -17.42
CA GLU A 232 13.64 -26.82 -16.39
C GLU A 232 13.35 -26.20 -15.03
N ASN A 233 13.87 -24.99 -14.78
CA ASN A 233 13.65 -24.26 -13.54
C ASN A 233 12.29 -23.54 -13.47
N THR A 234 11.38 -23.83 -14.42
CA THR A 234 10.00 -23.32 -14.42
C THR A 234 9.12 -24.05 -13.41
N THR A 235 7.92 -23.53 -13.17
CA THR A 235 6.88 -24.14 -12.35
C THR A 235 5.74 -24.61 -13.25
N LEU A 236 5.44 -25.91 -13.25
CA LEU A 236 4.37 -26.51 -14.04
C LEU A 236 3.05 -26.58 -13.25
N LEU A 237 1.94 -26.25 -13.92
CA LEU A 237 0.60 -26.34 -13.36
C LEU A 237 0.07 -27.78 -13.52
N VAL A 238 -0.13 -28.47 -12.40
CA VAL A 238 -0.36 -29.95 -12.44
C VAL A 238 -1.79 -30.38 -12.12
N ASP A 239 -2.72 -29.45 -11.97
CA ASP A 239 -4.10 -29.73 -11.59
C ASP A 239 -5.14 -29.45 -12.70
N THR A 240 -4.71 -29.52 -13.98
CA THR A 240 -5.64 -29.38 -15.10
C THR A 240 -6.52 -30.62 -15.26
N TYR A 241 -5.94 -31.82 -15.05
CA TYR A 241 -6.64 -33.11 -15.14
C TYR A 241 -6.42 -33.93 -13.87
N ASN A 242 -5.62 -34.99 -13.94
CA ASN A 242 -5.26 -35.83 -12.80
C ASN A 242 -3.90 -35.42 -12.24
N ILE A 243 -3.86 -34.95 -11.01
CA ILE A 243 -2.64 -34.42 -10.38
C ILE A 243 -1.51 -35.45 -10.32
N GLU A 244 -1.83 -36.72 -9.98
CA GLU A 244 -0.82 -37.75 -9.83
C GLU A 244 -0.15 -38.10 -11.16
N GLU A 245 -0.94 -38.24 -12.23
CA GLU A 245 -0.41 -38.45 -13.59
C GLU A 245 0.34 -37.21 -14.09
N ALA A 246 -0.14 -36.01 -13.79
CA ALA A 246 0.53 -34.75 -14.16
C ALA A 246 1.91 -34.59 -13.50
N VAL A 247 2.02 -34.87 -12.20
CA VAL A 247 3.30 -34.85 -11.46
C VAL A 247 4.29 -35.83 -12.04
N LYS A 248 3.85 -37.09 -12.34
CA LYS A 248 4.67 -38.09 -12.99
C LYS A 248 5.14 -37.61 -14.36
N THR A 249 4.23 -37.11 -15.20
CA THR A 249 4.54 -36.56 -16.54
C THR A 249 5.48 -35.40 -16.45
N ALA A 250 5.31 -34.49 -15.48
CA ALA A 250 6.18 -33.34 -15.25
C ALA A 250 7.64 -33.76 -15.00
N VAL A 251 7.85 -34.74 -14.10
CA VAL A 251 9.18 -35.24 -13.78
C VAL A 251 9.77 -36.04 -14.97
N GLU A 252 8.97 -36.83 -15.68
CA GLU A 252 9.42 -37.54 -16.88
C GLU A 252 9.89 -36.59 -18.00
N VAL A 253 9.25 -35.43 -18.13
CA VAL A 253 9.57 -34.44 -19.19
C VAL A 253 10.72 -33.52 -18.79
N ALA A 254 10.75 -33.03 -17.56
CA ALA A 254 11.72 -32.07 -17.06
C ALA A 254 12.93 -32.72 -16.37
N GLY A 255 12.82 -33.97 -15.97
CA GLY A 255 13.80 -34.61 -15.10
C GLY A 255 13.64 -34.25 -13.63
N PRO A 256 14.47 -34.84 -12.73
CA PRO A 256 14.39 -34.64 -11.29
C PRO A 256 14.83 -33.24 -10.84
N GLN A 257 15.32 -32.40 -11.73
CA GLN A 257 15.72 -31.02 -11.48
C GLN A 257 14.61 -29.99 -11.78
N LEU A 258 13.36 -30.46 -12.03
CA LEU A 258 12.21 -29.60 -12.22
C LEU A 258 12.12 -28.53 -11.11
N GLY A 259 12.02 -27.24 -11.48
CA GLY A 259 12.00 -26.13 -10.54
C GLY A 259 10.82 -26.14 -9.59
N GLY A 260 9.61 -26.40 -10.08
CA GLY A 260 8.43 -26.44 -9.24
C GLY A 260 7.18 -26.99 -9.90
N VAL A 261 6.19 -27.28 -9.05
CA VAL A 261 4.81 -27.58 -9.45
C VAL A 261 3.85 -26.64 -8.74
N ARG A 262 2.71 -26.31 -9.39
CA ARG A 262 1.66 -25.47 -8.81
C ARG A 262 0.34 -26.22 -8.75
N ILE A 263 -0.32 -26.09 -7.58
CA ILE A 263 -1.62 -26.65 -7.28
C ILE A 263 -2.59 -25.51 -7.02
N ASP A 264 -3.66 -25.40 -7.81
CA ASP A 264 -4.62 -24.26 -7.81
C ASP A 264 -6.03 -24.68 -7.37
N SER A 265 -6.23 -25.94 -6.94
CA SER A 265 -7.56 -26.49 -6.61
C SER A 265 -7.51 -27.61 -5.57
N GLY A 266 -8.68 -27.91 -4.98
CA GLY A 266 -8.87 -29.04 -4.06
C GLY A 266 -8.41 -28.78 -2.64
N ASP A 267 -8.25 -29.86 -1.83
CA ASP A 267 -7.69 -29.79 -0.47
C ASP A 267 -6.17 -29.62 -0.56
N LEU A 268 -5.73 -28.36 -0.50
CA LEU A 268 -4.33 -27.97 -0.72
C LEU A 268 -3.36 -28.65 0.26
N ALA A 269 -3.74 -28.85 1.52
CA ALA A 269 -2.86 -29.47 2.51
C ALA A 269 -2.62 -30.95 2.20
N SER A 270 -3.69 -31.69 1.97
CA SER A 270 -3.64 -33.12 1.61
C SER A 270 -2.97 -33.34 0.26
N LEU A 271 -3.26 -32.46 -0.73
CA LEU A 271 -2.66 -32.55 -2.05
C LEU A 271 -1.16 -32.23 -2.02
N ALA A 272 -0.73 -31.19 -1.32
CA ALA A 272 0.69 -30.85 -1.18
C ALA A 272 1.48 -32.03 -0.56
N GLN A 273 0.92 -32.69 0.45
CA GLN A 273 1.57 -33.86 1.07
C GLN A 273 1.70 -35.02 0.09
N ARG A 274 0.63 -35.35 -0.66
CA ARG A 274 0.68 -36.43 -1.67
C ARG A 274 1.67 -36.09 -2.78
N VAL A 275 1.63 -34.90 -3.31
CA VAL A 275 2.54 -34.40 -4.36
C VAL A 275 3.99 -34.45 -3.87
N ARG A 276 4.28 -34.03 -2.64
CA ARG A 276 5.64 -34.11 -2.07
C ARG A 276 6.15 -35.55 -2.01
N ASN A 277 5.34 -36.43 -1.48
CA ASN A 277 5.69 -37.88 -1.39
C ASN A 277 5.98 -38.46 -2.78
N GLN A 278 5.18 -38.10 -3.79
CA GLN A 278 5.34 -38.56 -5.16
C GLN A 278 6.60 -37.99 -5.81
N LEU A 279 6.86 -36.70 -5.67
CA LEU A 279 8.07 -36.04 -6.16
C LEU A 279 9.33 -36.68 -5.56
N ASP A 280 9.32 -36.97 -4.26
CA ASP A 280 10.43 -37.62 -3.57
C ASP A 280 10.65 -39.04 -4.09
N ALA A 281 9.59 -39.82 -4.30
CA ALA A 281 9.66 -41.16 -4.88
C ALA A 281 10.19 -41.18 -6.32
N LEU A 282 9.95 -40.08 -7.07
CA LEU A 282 10.47 -39.89 -8.43
C LEU A 282 11.89 -39.29 -8.48
N GLY A 283 12.52 -39.03 -7.31
CA GLY A 283 13.85 -38.45 -7.20
C GLY A 283 13.88 -36.90 -7.35
N ALA A 284 12.73 -36.23 -7.47
CA ALA A 284 12.60 -34.82 -7.62
C ALA A 284 12.48 -34.11 -6.25
N THR A 285 13.41 -34.41 -5.33
CA THR A 285 13.37 -33.96 -3.92
C THR A 285 13.52 -32.45 -3.72
N ASN A 286 14.09 -31.75 -4.69
CA ASN A 286 14.30 -30.29 -4.64
C ASN A 286 13.19 -29.50 -5.35
N THR A 287 12.27 -30.17 -6.05
CA THR A 287 11.16 -29.53 -6.75
C THR A 287 10.24 -28.82 -5.76
N LYS A 288 9.96 -27.54 -5.98
CA LYS A 288 9.17 -26.68 -5.11
C LYS A 288 7.66 -26.88 -5.34
N ILE A 289 6.89 -26.75 -4.28
CA ILE A 289 5.42 -26.80 -4.33
C ILE A 289 4.88 -25.40 -4.06
N THR A 290 4.23 -24.81 -5.05
CA THR A 290 3.49 -23.56 -4.94
C THR A 290 2.00 -23.86 -4.88
N VAL A 291 1.30 -23.26 -3.92
CA VAL A 291 -0.17 -23.36 -3.87
C VAL A 291 -0.80 -22.00 -4.10
N THR A 292 -1.93 -22.03 -4.80
CA THR A 292 -2.78 -20.88 -5.10
C THR A 292 -4.23 -21.32 -4.85
N ASN A 293 -5.23 -20.51 -5.02
CA ASN A 293 -6.64 -20.77 -4.77
C ASN A 293 -7.17 -20.15 -3.46
N ASP A 294 -7.84 -19.02 -3.60
CA ASP A 294 -8.61 -18.32 -2.54
C ASP A 294 -7.90 -18.21 -1.18
N LEU A 295 -6.58 -18.00 -1.22
CA LEU A 295 -5.76 -17.89 -0.01
C LEU A 295 -6.00 -16.55 0.70
N ASP A 296 -6.12 -16.63 2.02
CA ASP A 296 -6.08 -15.51 2.96
C ASP A 296 -5.09 -15.83 4.11
N GLU A 297 -4.94 -14.93 5.06
CA GLU A 297 -4.06 -15.13 6.22
C GLU A 297 -4.42 -16.37 7.05
N TYR A 298 -5.68 -16.78 7.09
CA TYR A 298 -6.12 -17.97 7.86
C TYR A 298 -5.78 -19.26 7.12
N ALA A 299 -6.00 -19.30 5.80
CA ALA A 299 -5.60 -20.42 4.95
C ALA A 299 -4.08 -20.61 4.97
N LEU A 300 -3.31 -19.51 4.90
CA LEU A 300 -1.85 -19.54 5.00
C LEU A 300 -1.37 -20.11 6.35
N ALA A 301 -2.01 -19.73 7.45
CA ALA A 301 -1.71 -20.26 8.77
C ALA A 301 -2.03 -21.77 8.85
N ALA A 302 -3.17 -22.22 8.29
CA ALA A 302 -3.55 -23.63 8.25
C ALA A 302 -2.59 -24.49 7.42
N LEU A 303 -2.01 -23.92 6.35
CA LEU A 303 -1.05 -24.60 5.47
C LEU A 303 0.38 -24.71 6.04
N GLN A 304 0.64 -24.18 7.25
CA GLN A 304 1.99 -24.22 7.84
C GLN A 304 2.52 -25.64 8.08
N THR A 305 1.64 -26.61 8.31
CA THR A 305 2.01 -28.00 8.51
C THR A 305 2.17 -28.79 7.21
N ALA A 306 1.73 -28.25 6.08
CA ALA A 306 1.84 -28.87 4.76
C ALA A 306 3.20 -28.54 4.10
N PRO A 307 3.74 -29.42 3.25
CA PRO A 307 5.02 -29.22 2.56
C PRO A 307 4.86 -28.27 1.36
N VAL A 308 4.52 -27.01 1.63
CA VAL A 308 4.35 -25.95 0.64
C VAL A 308 5.57 -25.04 0.70
N ASP A 309 6.12 -24.62 -0.41
CA ASP A 309 7.29 -23.75 -0.50
C ASP A 309 6.93 -22.28 -0.75
N SER A 310 5.80 -21.99 -1.39
CA SER A 310 5.37 -20.61 -1.69
C SER A 310 3.87 -20.52 -1.93
N TYR A 311 3.36 -19.28 -1.85
CA TYR A 311 1.95 -18.96 -1.99
C TYR A 311 1.69 -17.92 -3.06
N GLY A 312 0.65 -18.11 -3.88
CA GLY A 312 0.10 -17.10 -4.76
C GLY A 312 -1.26 -16.62 -4.24
N VAL A 313 -1.37 -15.34 -3.87
CA VAL A 313 -2.57 -14.79 -3.28
C VAL A 313 -3.23 -13.80 -4.25
N GLY A 314 -4.53 -13.95 -4.43
CA GLY A 314 -5.32 -13.16 -5.37
C GLY A 314 -6.30 -12.21 -4.70
N THR A 315 -7.58 -12.61 -4.69
CA THR A 315 -8.72 -11.79 -4.27
C THR A 315 -8.52 -11.15 -2.90
N MET A 316 -8.14 -11.94 -1.90
CA MET A 316 -8.06 -11.46 -0.53
C MET A 316 -6.95 -10.43 -0.33
N LEU A 317 -5.86 -10.49 -1.10
CA LEU A 317 -4.83 -9.45 -1.09
C LEU A 317 -5.38 -8.11 -1.60
N VAL A 318 -5.91 -8.08 -2.82
CA VAL A 318 -6.31 -6.84 -3.50
C VAL A 318 -7.60 -6.21 -2.95
N THR A 319 -8.32 -6.95 -2.11
CA THR A 319 -9.49 -6.46 -1.36
C THR A 319 -9.18 -6.14 0.10
N GLY A 320 -7.89 -6.08 0.47
CA GLY A 320 -7.50 -5.82 1.86
C GLY A 320 -7.97 -6.88 2.86
N SER A 321 -8.14 -8.13 2.41
CA SER A 321 -8.72 -9.24 3.19
C SER A 321 -10.10 -8.90 3.77
N GLY A 322 -10.96 -8.35 2.91
CA GLY A 322 -12.33 -7.93 3.25
C GLY A 322 -12.45 -6.51 3.83
N ALA A 323 -11.32 -5.79 3.99
CA ALA A 323 -11.29 -4.40 4.43
C ALA A 323 -10.50 -3.54 3.41
N PRO A 324 -11.12 -3.14 2.27
CA PRO A 324 -10.42 -2.47 1.16
C PRO A 324 -10.06 -1.01 1.44
N THR A 325 -10.35 -0.51 2.63
CA THR A 325 -10.07 0.85 3.09
C THR A 325 -9.72 0.85 4.57
N CYS A 326 -8.86 1.77 4.98
CA CYS A 326 -8.51 2.00 6.40
C CYS A 326 -9.39 3.07 7.06
N ALA A 327 -10.44 3.55 6.39
CA ALA A 327 -11.33 4.60 6.86
C ALA A 327 -10.59 5.89 7.30
N MET A 328 -9.49 6.19 6.63
CA MET A 328 -8.72 7.41 6.86
C MET A 328 -9.52 8.63 6.43
N VAL A 329 -9.31 9.70 7.14
CA VAL A 329 -9.94 11.02 6.90
C VAL A 329 -8.86 12.09 6.78
N TYR A 330 -9.16 13.18 6.07
CA TYR A 330 -8.32 14.35 5.88
C TYR A 330 -9.02 15.54 6.55
N LYS A 331 -8.43 16.13 7.58
CA LYS A 331 -9.11 17.13 8.39
C LYS A 331 -8.25 18.34 8.68
N LEU A 332 -8.84 19.52 8.50
CA LEU A 332 -8.26 20.79 8.90
C LEU A 332 -8.12 20.81 10.42
N THR A 333 -6.90 20.99 10.92
CA THR A 333 -6.58 20.99 12.35
C THR A 333 -6.04 22.32 12.84
N GLU A 334 -5.49 23.17 11.95
CA GLU A 334 -5.02 24.51 12.27
C GLU A 334 -5.18 25.43 11.03
N ARG A 335 -5.51 26.68 11.27
CA ARG A 335 -5.63 27.68 10.21
C ARG A 335 -5.23 29.07 10.66
N GLU A 336 -4.80 29.90 9.74
CA GLU A 336 -4.55 31.32 9.96
C GLU A 336 -5.86 32.10 10.16
N GLY A 337 -5.92 32.93 11.19
CA GLY A 337 -7.01 33.86 11.43
C GLY A 337 -6.93 35.11 10.55
N ALA A 338 -7.97 35.97 10.63
CA ALA A 338 -7.95 37.29 9.96
C ALA A 338 -6.86 38.23 10.52
N ASP A 339 -6.36 37.93 11.70
CA ASP A 339 -5.28 38.64 12.41
C ASP A 339 -3.87 38.09 12.05
N GLY A 340 -3.78 37.12 11.12
CA GLY A 340 -2.53 36.46 10.75
C GLY A 340 -2.02 35.44 11.77
N VAL A 341 -2.81 35.12 12.82
CA VAL A 341 -2.41 34.18 13.87
C VAL A 341 -2.92 32.77 13.56
N MET A 342 -2.00 31.79 13.60
CA MET A 342 -2.38 30.39 13.47
C MET A 342 -3.20 29.93 14.69
N THR A 343 -4.37 29.37 14.41
CA THR A 343 -5.36 28.99 15.43
C THR A 343 -5.76 27.53 15.24
N PRO A 344 -5.62 26.69 16.27
CA PRO A 344 -6.12 25.33 16.25
C PRO A 344 -7.65 25.29 16.03
N VAL A 345 -8.10 24.41 15.12
CA VAL A 345 -9.53 24.24 14.82
C VAL A 345 -9.89 22.77 14.80
N ALA A 346 -11.12 22.47 15.20
CA ALA A 346 -11.64 21.13 15.16
C ALA A 346 -13.16 21.10 15.02
N LYS A 347 -13.66 20.07 14.35
CA LYS A 347 -15.09 19.80 14.34
C LYS A 347 -15.56 19.31 15.71
N LYS A 348 -16.56 20.00 16.26
CA LYS A 348 -17.19 19.67 17.56
C LYS A 348 -18.49 18.91 17.34
N SER A 349 -18.46 17.72 16.76
CA SER A 349 -19.67 16.90 16.60
C SER A 349 -19.56 15.62 17.41
N LYS A 350 -20.71 15.14 17.94
CA LYS A 350 -20.80 13.90 18.71
C LYS A 350 -20.20 12.73 17.89
N ASN A 351 -19.27 11.98 18.46
CA ASN A 351 -18.56 10.83 17.87
C ASN A 351 -17.65 11.13 16.66
N LYS A 352 -17.37 12.40 16.32
CA LYS A 352 -16.46 12.78 15.23
C LYS A 352 -15.52 13.93 15.61
N ALA A 353 -15.19 14.03 16.91
CA ALA A 353 -14.24 15.02 17.39
C ALA A 353 -12.85 14.77 16.77
N THR A 354 -12.16 15.85 16.42
CA THR A 354 -10.78 15.84 15.94
C THR A 354 -9.94 16.57 16.97
N VAL A 355 -8.73 16.12 17.24
CA VAL A 355 -7.78 16.85 18.09
C VAL A 355 -7.23 18.00 17.25
N PRO A 356 -7.42 19.28 17.68
CA PRO A 356 -6.94 20.44 16.91
C PRO A 356 -5.43 20.62 17.03
N GLY A 357 -4.85 21.45 16.16
CA GLY A 357 -3.44 21.82 16.15
C GLY A 357 -2.53 20.85 15.39
N ARG A 358 -1.27 21.25 15.26
CA ARG A 358 -0.19 20.43 14.68
C ARG A 358 0.14 19.26 15.61
N LYS A 359 0.80 18.24 15.07
CA LYS A 359 1.17 17.05 15.85
C LYS A 359 2.65 16.72 15.73
N LEU A 360 3.23 16.24 16.82
CA LEU A 360 4.40 15.37 16.83
C LEU A 360 3.94 13.96 17.19
N ALA A 361 4.65 12.96 16.74
CA ALA A 361 4.32 11.56 17.00
C ALA A 361 5.58 10.78 17.38
N PHE A 362 5.47 10.09 18.50
CA PHE A 362 6.57 9.28 19.05
C PHE A 362 6.06 7.91 19.48
N ARG A 363 6.96 6.94 19.58
CA ARG A 363 6.67 5.62 20.13
C ARG A 363 7.63 5.30 21.26
N SER A 364 7.10 4.91 22.41
CA SER A 364 7.86 4.40 23.54
C SER A 364 8.07 2.89 23.44
N TYR A 365 9.06 2.41 24.15
CA TYR A 365 9.43 1.00 24.17
C TYR A 365 9.69 0.54 25.61
N GLU A 366 9.20 -0.66 25.91
CA GLU A 366 9.53 -1.38 27.11
C GLU A 366 10.14 -2.73 26.73
N TYR A 367 11.31 -3.08 27.24
CA TYR A 367 12.05 -4.30 26.86
C TYR A 367 12.26 -4.48 25.34
N ASN A 368 12.51 -3.40 24.62
CA ASN A 368 12.63 -3.32 23.16
C ASN A 368 11.34 -3.65 22.36
N LEU A 369 10.20 -3.69 23.03
CA LEU A 369 8.91 -3.82 22.37
C LEU A 369 8.13 -2.51 22.51
N ALA A 370 7.43 -2.14 21.45
CA ALA A 370 6.57 -0.95 21.46
C ALA A 370 5.50 -1.06 22.54
N ASP A 371 5.35 0.00 23.32
CA ASP A 371 4.48 0.08 24.47
C ASP A 371 3.31 1.04 24.24
N CYS A 372 3.60 2.25 23.77
CA CYS A 372 2.59 3.28 23.54
C CYS A 372 2.99 4.18 22.38
N GLU A 373 2.00 4.69 21.65
CA GLU A 373 2.17 5.77 20.69
C GLU A 373 1.73 7.10 21.32
N HIS A 374 2.65 8.07 21.38
CA HIS A 374 2.45 9.39 22.01
C HIS A 374 2.26 10.45 20.94
N ILE A 375 1.08 11.02 20.87
CA ILE A 375 0.74 12.12 19.97
C ILE A 375 0.73 13.42 20.78
N ILE A 376 1.61 14.35 20.44
CA ILE A 376 1.70 15.64 21.08
C ILE A 376 1.07 16.67 20.16
N SER A 377 -0.01 17.29 20.62
CA SER A 377 -0.76 18.29 19.85
C SER A 377 -0.57 19.69 20.43
N GLY A 378 -0.41 20.68 19.58
CA GLY A 378 -0.27 22.06 20.03
C GLY A 378 -0.07 23.05 18.88
N SER A 379 0.13 24.32 19.26
CA SER A 379 0.59 25.33 18.32
C SER A 379 2.06 25.08 17.94
N GLU A 380 2.49 25.61 16.80
CA GLU A 380 3.89 25.50 16.34
C GLU A 380 4.88 25.92 17.45
N LYS A 381 4.61 27.03 18.13
CA LYS A 381 5.46 27.52 19.23
C LYS A 381 5.51 26.55 20.42
N ALA A 382 4.37 25.95 20.78
CA ALA A 382 4.32 24.98 21.89
C ALA A 382 5.08 23.72 21.53
N LEU A 383 4.90 23.20 20.31
CA LEU A 383 5.61 21.99 19.83
C LEU A 383 7.10 22.21 19.69
N ALA A 384 7.54 23.42 19.22
CA ALA A 384 8.96 23.75 19.13
C ALA A 384 9.65 23.82 20.52
N ALA A 385 8.89 24.13 21.58
CA ALA A 385 9.38 24.14 22.95
C ALA A 385 9.28 22.79 23.65
N TYR A 386 8.54 21.85 23.08
CA TYR A 386 8.35 20.51 23.67
C TYR A 386 9.64 19.70 23.63
N GLN A 387 9.95 19.08 24.75
CA GLN A 387 11.12 18.20 24.90
C GLN A 387 10.61 16.76 25.02
N PRO A 388 10.64 15.97 23.93
CA PRO A 388 10.26 14.56 24.00
C PRO A 388 11.25 13.78 24.84
N ASN A 389 10.82 12.68 25.42
CA ASN A 389 11.74 11.71 26.01
C ASN A 389 12.75 11.26 24.93
N PRO A 390 14.06 11.39 25.17
CA PRO A 390 15.09 11.05 24.18
C PRO A 390 15.13 9.55 23.79
N GLU A 391 14.52 8.69 24.57
CA GLU A 391 14.37 7.26 24.28
C GLU A 391 13.21 6.95 23.34
N TRP A 392 12.31 7.91 23.09
CA TRP A 392 11.17 7.72 22.20
C TRP A 392 11.61 7.84 20.75
N LYS A 393 11.13 6.93 19.92
CA LYS A 393 11.31 6.97 18.47
C LYS A 393 10.42 8.04 17.86
N ASN A 394 10.99 9.00 17.13
CA ASN A 394 10.22 9.91 16.30
C ASN A 394 9.65 9.15 15.08
N LEU A 395 8.36 9.30 14.83
CA LEU A 395 7.63 8.60 13.75
C LEU A 395 7.47 9.44 12.49
N LEU A 396 7.60 10.77 12.59
CA LEU A 396 7.42 11.67 11.46
C LEU A 396 8.71 11.88 10.68
N VAL A 397 8.60 11.86 9.37
CA VAL A 397 9.65 12.24 8.40
C VAL A 397 9.13 13.33 7.47
N ASP A 398 10.04 14.12 6.94
CA ASP A 398 9.73 15.15 5.95
C ASP A 398 9.72 14.54 4.55
N TYR A 399 8.62 14.64 3.83
CA TYR A 399 8.44 14.15 2.46
C TYR A 399 8.57 15.26 1.43
N VAL A 400 8.01 16.42 1.76
CA VAL A 400 8.04 17.62 0.91
C VAL A 400 8.37 18.80 1.78
N ASP A 401 9.36 19.58 1.39
CA ASP A 401 9.74 20.81 2.04
C ASP A 401 9.56 21.99 1.07
N HIS A 402 8.60 22.88 1.37
CA HIS A 402 8.27 24.05 0.54
C HIS A 402 8.17 23.68 -0.95
N GLY A 403 7.34 22.69 -1.28
CA GLY A 403 7.11 22.19 -2.64
C GLY A 403 8.23 21.30 -3.20
N THR A 404 9.34 21.14 -2.49
CA THR A 404 10.46 20.28 -2.90
C THR A 404 10.30 18.88 -2.34
N ILE A 405 10.12 17.90 -3.22
CA ILE A 405 9.98 16.48 -2.84
C ILE A 405 11.37 15.91 -2.52
N ASP A 406 11.49 15.19 -1.40
CA ASP A 406 12.70 14.42 -1.10
C ASP A 406 12.73 13.15 -1.95
N PRO A 407 13.69 13.02 -2.89
CA PRO A 407 13.74 11.91 -3.84
C PRO A 407 14.03 10.56 -3.18
N GLN A 408 14.48 10.52 -1.92
CA GLN A 408 14.72 9.25 -1.22
C GLN A 408 13.44 8.44 -0.99
N TYR A 409 12.26 9.07 -1.08
CA TYR A 409 10.97 8.42 -0.89
C TYR A 409 10.26 8.03 -2.19
N GLN A 410 10.95 8.12 -3.33
CA GLN A 410 10.42 7.79 -4.66
C GLN A 410 11.17 6.63 -5.32
N GLY A 411 10.50 5.93 -6.22
CA GLY A 411 11.08 4.89 -7.06
C GLY A 411 11.30 3.55 -6.34
N HIS A 412 12.04 2.66 -7.02
CA HIS A 412 12.24 1.28 -6.59
C HIS A 412 12.92 1.16 -5.23
N ASP A 413 14.00 1.94 -5.01
CA ASP A 413 14.79 1.83 -3.80
C ASP A 413 13.98 2.23 -2.56
N ALA A 414 13.09 3.23 -2.70
CA ALA A 414 12.16 3.62 -1.63
C ALA A 414 11.16 2.50 -1.29
N ILE A 415 10.64 1.78 -2.31
CA ILE A 415 9.74 0.64 -2.10
C ILE A 415 10.46 -0.48 -1.35
N MET A 416 11.70 -0.79 -1.73
CA MET A 416 12.48 -1.83 -1.08
C MET A 416 12.89 -1.43 0.36
N ALA A 417 13.22 -0.16 0.57
CA ALA A 417 13.45 0.38 1.92
C ALA A 417 12.19 0.27 2.80
N ALA A 418 11.01 0.57 2.25
CA ALA A 418 9.73 0.41 2.95
C ALA A 418 9.42 -1.07 3.27
N HIS A 419 9.71 -1.98 2.34
CA HIS A 419 9.58 -3.43 2.53
C HIS A 419 10.41 -3.91 3.74
N GLU A 420 11.68 -3.52 3.80
CA GLU A 420 12.58 -3.89 4.89
C GLU A 420 12.17 -3.20 6.20
N TYR A 421 11.78 -1.92 6.11
CA TYR A 421 11.35 -1.16 7.27
C TYR A 421 10.11 -1.76 7.91
N ARG A 422 9.11 -2.18 7.11
CA ARG A 422 7.91 -2.87 7.59
C ARG A 422 8.27 -4.11 8.43
N ALA A 423 9.24 -4.91 8.00
CA ALA A 423 9.66 -6.09 8.75
C ALA A 423 10.23 -5.73 10.13
N LYS A 424 11.05 -4.66 10.19
CA LYS A 424 11.62 -4.14 11.45
C LYS A 424 10.53 -3.56 12.36
N ALA A 425 9.66 -2.69 11.80
CA ALA A 425 8.59 -2.06 12.56
C ALA A 425 7.59 -3.08 13.14
N LEU A 426 7.30 -4.17 12.41
CA LEU A 426 6.48 -5.25 12.93
C LEU A 426 7.19 -6.05 14.03
N ALA A 427 8.48 -6.27 13.92
CA ALA A 427 9.27 -6.97 14.94
C ALA A 427 9.39 -6.17 16.24
N GLU A 428 9.27 -4.85 16.18
CA GLU A 428 9.21 -3.97 17.35
C GLU A 428 7.89 -4.08 18.12
N LEU A 429 6.81 -4.60 17.51
CA LEU A 429 5.52 -4.75 18.20
C LEU A 429 5.48 -5.99 19.08
N PRO A 430 4.65 -5.98 20.15
CA PRO A 430 4.36 -7.19 20.91
C PRO A 430 3.95 -8.35 20.01
N ILE A 431 4.38 -9.58 20.33
CA ILE A 431 4.13 -10.77 19.49
C ILE A 431 2.65 -10.98 19.18
N THR A 432 1.78 -10.49 20.03
CA THR A 432 0.31 -10.53 19.83
C THR A 432 -0.15 -9.71 18.62
N ALA A 433 0.67 -8.81 18.07
CA ALA A 433 0.39 -8.13 16.79
C ALA A 433 0.23 -9.13 15.63
N GLN A 434 0.98 -10.23 15.65
CA GLN A 434 0.93 -11.28 14.63
C GLN A 434 -0.22 -12.26 14.82
N SER A 435 -1.02 -12.13 15.88
CA SER A 435 -2.19 -12.97 16.09
C SER A 435 -3.25 -12.71 15.01
N LEU A 436 -3.80 -13.77 14.45
CA LEU A 436 -4.92 -13.70 13.52
C LEU A 436 -6.28 -13.56 14.22
N MET A 437 -6.32 -13.70 15.55
CA MET A 437 -7.53 -13.47 16.33
C MET A 437 -7.94 -11.99 16.27
N LYS A 438 -9.24 -11.74 16.22
CA LYS A 438 -9.78 -10.38 16.38
C LYS A 438 -9.38 -9.83 17.75
N GLY A 439 -9.08 -8.55 17.81
CA GLY A 439 -8.68 -7.88 19.05
C GLY A 439 -8.53 -6.38 18.88
N GLU A 440 -8.34 -5.70 19.99
CA GLU A 440 -8.02 -4.28 20.04
C GLU A 440 -6.63 -3.99 19.45
N PRO A 441 -6.32 -2.72 19.13
CA PRO A 441 -4.96 -2.30 18.75
C PRO A 441 -3.93 -2.85 19.74
N VAL A 442 -2.78 -3.29 19.22
CA VAL A 442 -1.79 -4.02 20.03
C VAL A 442 -1.07 -3.12 21.04
N ILE A 443 -0.99 -1.82 20.76
CA ILE A 443 -0.54 -0.79 21.69
C ILE A 443 -1.57 0.36 21.72
N PRO A 444 -1.69 1.09 22.82
CA PRO A 444 -2.52 2.28 22.92
C PRO A 444 -1.91 3.46 22.16
N THR A 445 -2.76 4.43 21.83
CA THR A 445 -2.35 5.76 21.36
C THR A 445 -2.81 6.79 22.39
N GLU A 446 -1.89 7.55 22.94
CA GLU A 446 -2.15 8.61 23.91
C GLU A 446 -1.93 9.99 23.28
N THR A 447 -2.84 10.91 23.52
CA THR A 447 -2.74 12.29 23.01
C THR A 447 -2.59 13.28 24.15
N THR A 448 -1.52 14.08 24.08
CA THR A 448 -1.29 15.23 24.97
C THR A 448 -1.51 16.52 24.20
N VAL A 449 -2.32 17.43 24.72
CA VAL A 449 -2.56 18.77 24.15
C VAL A 449 -1.79 19.78 24.99
N LEU A 450 -0.88 20.55 24.35
CA LEU A 450 -0.03 21.58 24.98
C LEU A 450 -0.71 22.93 25.01
#